data_c5044060980160f9125ac753c0cfbec2
#
_entry.id   c5044060980160f9125ac753c0cfbec2
#
_cell.length_a   1.000
_cell.length_b   1.000
_cell.length_c   1.000
_cell.angle_alpha   90.00
_cell.angle_beta   90.00
_cell.angle_gamma   90.00
#
_symmetry.space_group_name_H-M   'P 1'
#
loop_
_entity.id
_entity.type
_entity.pdbx_description
1 polymer ?
#
loop_
_entity_poly.entity_id
_entity_poly.type
_entity_poly.pdbx_seq_one_letter_code
_entity_poly.pdbx_strand_id
1 'polypeptide(L)' 'MLYRNIEEKCKKFGISVAALEKSVGLGNGTIRGWSESSPKVDNLKKVADYFGCTVDDLVKGGE' A
#
# COMPACT_ATOMS: atom_id res chain seq x y z
N MET A 1 7.55 -2.21 8.58
CA MET A 1 7.53 -2.95 7.32
C MET A 1 6.46 -2.41 6.40
N LEU A 2 6.78 -2.37 5.13
CA LEU A 2 5.90 -1.74 4.15
C LEU A 2 4.51 -2.35 4.09
N TYR A 3 4.43 -3.68 4.00
CA TYR A 3 3.13 -4.31 3.89
C TYR A 3 2.26 -4.02 5.12
N ARG A 4 2.85 -4.10 6.30
CA ARG A 4 2.11 -3.84 7.52
C ARG A 4 1.65 -2.39 7.59
N ASN A 5 2.49 -1.47 7.14
CA ASN A 5 2.12 -0.06 7.12
C ASN A 5 0.90 0.18 6.23
N ILE A 6 0.90 -0.46 5.06
CA ILE A 6 -0.22 -0.35 4.15
C ILE A 6 -1.47 -0.99 4.75
N GLU A 7 -1.30 -2.13 5.40
CA GLU A 7 -2.42 -2.81 6.04
C GLU A 7 -3.07 -1.93 7.09
N GLU A 8 -2.26 -1.24 7.89
CA GLU A 8 -2.78 -0.36 8.91
C GLU A 8 -3.52 0.83 8.32
N LYS A 9 -2.99 1.38 7.23
CA LYS A 9 -3.68 2.48 6.55
C LYS A 9 -5.02 2.02 5.99
N CYS A 10 -5.07 0.81 5.46
CA CYS A 10 -6.33 0.25 4.98
C CYS A 10 -7.35 0.17 6.10
N LYS A 11 -6.92 -0.25 7.28
CA LYS A 11 -7.83 -0.32 8.43
C LYS A 11 -8.37 1.05 8.78
N LYS A 12 -7.53 2.06 8.76
CA LYS A 12 -7.96 3.42 9.07
C LYS A 12 -8.95 3.94 8.04
N PHE A 13 -8.79 3.54 6.79
CA PHE A 13 -9.68 3.95 5.72
C PHE A 13 -10.91 3.06 5.59
N GLY A 14 -10.98 1.97 6.37
CA GLY A 14 -12.13 1.09 6.33
C GLY A 14 -12.20 0.21 5.09
N ILE A 15 -11.05 -0.13 4.53
CA ILE A 15 -11.02 -0.98 3.34
C ILE A 15 -10.08 -2.16 3.57
N SER A 16 -10.20 -3.18 2.73
CA SER A 16 -9.29 -4.31 2.77
C SER A 16 -8.12 -4.07 1.82
N VAL A 17 -7.04 -4.83 2.01
CA VAL A 17 -5.90 -4.75 1.11
C VAL A 17 -6.32 -5.16 -0.30
N ALA A 18 -7.19 -6.16 -0.41
CA ALA A 18 -7.69 -6.59 -1.72
C ALA A 18 -8.46 -5.47 -2.42
N ALA A 19 -9.27 -4.73 -1.66
CA ALA A 19 -10.00 -3.61 -2.22
C ALA A 19 -9.06 -2.51 -2.68
N LEU A 20 -8.00 -2.28 -1.92
CA LEU A 20 -6.99 -1.30 -2.31
C LEU A 20 -6.32 -1.70 -3.62
N GLU A 21 -5.94 -2.97 -3.76
CA GLU A 21 -5.32 -3.45 -4.99
C GLU A 21 -6.20 -3.17 -6.19
N LYS A 22 -7.49 -3.44 -6.06
CA LYS A 22 -8.44 -3.17 -7.13
C LYS A 22 -8.52 -1.68 -7.44
N SER A 23 -8.57 -0.87 -6.40
CA SER A 23 -8.75 0.57 -6.56
C SER A 23 -7.59 1.22 -7.28
N VAL A 24 -6.38 0.73 -7.05
CA VAL A 24 -5.19 1.34 -7.67
C VAL A 24 -4.73 0.57 -8.90
N GLY A 25 -5.49 -0.45 -9.32
CA GLY A 25 -5.18 -1.17 -10.54
C GLY A 25 -4.05 -2.17 -10.43
N LEU A 26 -3.78 -2.67 -9.25
CA LEU A 26 -2.77 -3.68 -9.04
C LEU A 26 -3.40 -5.07 -9.07
N GLY A 27 -2.60 -6.07 -9.43
CA GLY A 27 -3.08 -7.43 -9.46
C GLY A 27 -3.38 -7.96 -8.08
N ASN A 28 -4.24 -8.97 -8.03
CA ASN A 28 -4.61 -9.61 -6.78
C ASN A 28 -3.36 -10.23 -6.13
N GLY A 29 -3.12 -9.90 -4.88
CA GLY A 29 -1.98 -10.43 -4.15
C GLY A 29 -0.69 -9.66 -4.35
N THR A 30 -0.69 -8.62 -5.17
CA THR A 30 0.51 -7.85 -5.45
C THR A 30 1.05 -7.19 -4.18
N ILE A 31 0.18 -6.54 -3.42
CA ILE A 31 0.61 -5.84 -2.21
C ILE A 31 1.04 -6.83 -1.15
N ARG A 32 0.37 -7.97 -1.05
CA ARG A 32 0.76 -8.99 -0.09
C ARG A 32 2.19 -9.47 -0.37
N GLY A 33 2.57 -9.57 -1.64
CA GLY A 33 3.92 -9.98 -2.00
C GLY A 33 4.99 -9.01 -1.57
N TRP A 34 4.60 -7.78 -1.24
CA TRP A 34 5.56 -6.78 -0.79
C TRP A 34 6.12 -7.06 0.60
N SER A 35 5.59 -8.06 1.30
CA SER A 35 6.18 -8.49 2.56
C SER A 35 7.49 -9.22 2.34
N GLU A 36 7.72 -9.73 1.12
CA GLU A 36 8.91 -10.51 0.81
C GLU A 36 9.77 -9.87 -0.28
N SER A 37 9.22 -9.00 -1.08
CA SER A 37 9.99 -8.34 -2.13
C SER A 37 9.65 -6.87 -2.19
N SER A 38 10.56 -6.09 -2.73
CA SER A 38 10.37 -4.65 -2.84
C SER A 38 9.51 -4.32 -4.06
N PRO A 39 8.52 -3.45 -3.88
CA PRO A 39 7.70 -3.01 -5.01
C PRO A 39 8.45 -1.99 -5.86
N LYS A 40 7.96 -1.80 -7.07
CA LYS A 40 8.47 -0.74 -7.92
C LYS A 40 7.96 0.60 -7.41
N VAL A 41 8.76 1.65 -7.65
CA VAL A 41 8.39 2.98 -7.20
C VAL A 41 7.04 3.42 -7.77
N ASP A 42 6.78 3.08 -9.02
CA ASP A 42 5.50 3.45 -9.66
C ASP A 42 4.32 2.87 -8.90
N ASN A 43 4.43 1.62 -8.46
CA ASN A 43 3.35 0.98 -7.73
C ASN A 43 3.19 1.59 -6.34
N LEU A 44 4.30 1.91 -5.69
CA LEU A 44 4.24 2.58 -4.40
C LEU A 44 3.55 3.94 -4.53
N LYS A 45 3.84 4.65 -5.60
CA LYS A 45 3.25 5.95 -5.81
C LYS A 45 1.74 5.87 -5.97
N LYS A 46 1.26 4.84 -6.69
CA LYS A 46 -0.17 4.64 -6.85
C LYS A 46 -0.85 4.47 -5.49
N VAL A 47 -0.25 3.69 -4.62
CA VAL A 47 -0.82 3.46 -3.29
C VAL A 47 -0.76 4.72 -2.45
N ALA A 48 0.36 5.42 -2.49
CA ALA A 48 0.51 6.66 -1.73
C ALA A 48 -0.53 7.69 -2.19
N ASP A 49 -0.72 7.82 -3.49
CA ASP A 49 -1.70 8.75 -4.04
C ASP A 49 -3.11 8.41 -3.57
N TYR A 50 -3.41 7.13 -3.50
CA TYR A 50 -4.73 6.69 -3.05
C TYR A 50 -5.00 7.17 -1.62
N PHE A 51 -4.00 7.07 -0.75
CA PHE A 51 -4.14 7.47 0.65
C PHE A 51 -3.89 8.95 0.87
N GLY A 52 -3.46 9.67 -0.16
CA GLY A 52 -3.18 11.09 -0.02
C GLY A 52 -1.92 11.36 0.79
N CYS A 53 -0.94 10.49 0.69
CA CYS A 53 0.31 10.66 1.42
C CYS A 53 1.49 10.47 0.46
N THR A 54 2.71 10.60 0.98
CA THR A 54 3.90 10.43 0.16
C THR A 54 4.38 8.97 0.23
N VAL A 55 5.22 8.58 -0.74
CA VAL A 55 5.84 7.27 -0.72
C VAL A 55 6.66 7.12 0.56
N ASP A 56 7.31 8.18 0.97
CA ASP A 56 8.12 8.16 2.19
C ASP A 56 7.27 7.81 3.41
N ASP A 57 6.07 8.38 3.48
CA ASP A 57 5.14 8.07 4.57
C ASP A 57 4.77 6.60 4.60
N LEU A 58 4.60 5.99 3.42
CA LEU A 58 4.29 4.57 3.35
C LEU A 58 5.43 3.72 3.88
N VAL A 59 6.64 4.07 3.50
CA VAL A 59 7.81 3.27 3.86
C VAL A 59 8.13 3.40 5.34
N LYS A 60 8.00 4.59 5.88
CA LYS A 60 8.33 4.82 7.29
C LYS A 60 7.30 4.30 8.26
N GLY A 61 6.11 4.05 7.78
CA GLY A 61 5.03 3.66 8.66
C GLY A 61 4.32 4.89 9.18
N GLY A 62 3.09 4.71 9.62
CA GLY A 62 2.26 5.82 9.96
C GLY A 62 2.57 6.45 11.31
N GLU A 63 3.60 7.12 11.40
CA GLU A 63 3.93 7.86 12.63
C GLU A 63 3.02 9.03 12.82
#